data_7ae6ccb1000a5d8097812d794c3d4d57
#
_entry.id   7ae6ccb1000a5d8097812d794c3d4d57
#
_cell.length_a   1.000
_cell.length_b   1.000
_cell.length_c   1.000
_cell.angle_alpha   90.00
_cell.angle_beta   90.00
_cell.angle_gamma   90.00
#
_symmetry.space_group_name_H-M   'P 1'
#
loop_
_entity.id
_entity.type
_entity.pdbx_description
1 polymer ?
#
loop_
_entity_poly.entity_id
_entity_poly.type
_entity_poly.pdbx_seq_one_letter_code
_entity_poly.pdbx_strand_id
1 'polypeptide(L)'
;TQHLPYTRCKMAMSLDGRTALANGESQWISSELSRRDVHHLRAASSAILTSVETLLKDDASLNARGLDFEFKQAVRIIIDRKLKTPNQAKLFSIPGHTLIYTENDNDTRIHELENVGAEVVFLKNTESWLKEVFNHMAKEFEINELEAGSTFSGALIEQGLVDELVVYIAPILLGHSANPLVKLKELKKIGEAKQLKIMDVRQVGKDFRFILTL
;
A
#
# COMPACT_ATOMS: atom_id res chain seq x y z
N THR A 1 3.64 -20.06 -16.37
CA THR A 1 3.64 -19.34 -15.09
C THR A 1 3.39 -17.88 -15.40
N GLN A 2 2.21 -17.35 -15.06
CA GLN A 2 1.98 -15.90 -15.11
C GLN A 2 2.90 -15.26 -14.08
N HIS A 3 3.78 -14.37 -14.52
CA HIS A 3 4.59 -13.57 -13.62
C HIS A 3 3.65 -12.52 -13.00
N LEU A 4 3.47 -12.57 -11.67
CA LEU A 4 2.81 -11.51 -10.94
C LEU A 4 3.69 -10.25 -10.93
N PRO A 5 3.12 -9.05 -10.78
CA PRO A 5 3.92 -7.85 -10.67
C PRO A 5 4.74 -7.88 -9.37
N TYR A 6 5.98 -7.45 -9.43
CA TYR A 6 6.82 -7.33 -8.21
C TYR A 6 6.21 -6.32 -7.26
N THR A 7 5.84 -6.75 -6.07
CA THR A 7 5.12 -5.91 -5.10
C THR A 7 6.00 -5.58 -3.91
N ARG A 8 6.32 -4.31 -3.79
CA ARG A 8 7.02 -3.70 -2.67
C ARG A 8 6.02 -3.13 -1.68
N CYS A 9 6.01 -3.60 -0.45
CA CYS A 9 5.16 -3.06 0.61
C CYS A 9 5.96 -2.09 1.48
N LYS A 10 5.65 -0.80 1.34
CA LYS A 10 6.26 0.24 2.16
C LYS A 10 5.47 0.46 3.44
N MET A 11 6.17 0.46 4.55
CA MET A 11 5.61 0.69 5.88
C MET A 11 6.49 1.63 6.71
N ALA A 12 5.89 2.28 7.71
CA ALA A 12 6.62 3.04 8.72
C ALA A 12 6.13 2.63 10.11
N MET A 13 7.05 2.44 11.04
CA MET A 13 6.73 2.06 12.42
C MET A 13 7.60 2.77 13.45
N SER A 14 7.13 2.77 14.68
CA SER A 14 7.95 3.07 15.86
C SER A 14 8.93 1.93 16.16
N LEU A 15 9.89 2.17 17.02
CA LEU A 15 10.87 1.16 17.45
C LEU A 15 10.21 -0.06 18.12
N ASP A 16 9.04 0.12 18.75
CA ASP A 16 8.23 -0.97 19.33
C ASP A 16 7.21 -1.57 18.35
N GLY A 17 7.39 -1.36 17.02
CA GLY A 17 6.64 -2.04 15.96
C GLY A 17 5.22 -1.55 15.75
N ARG A 18 4.93 -0.26 15.97
CA ARG A 18 3.59 0.33 15.89
C ARG A 18 3.47 1.34 14.75
N THR A 19 2.30 1.37 14.10
CA THR A 19 2.04 2.20 12.92
C THR A 19 1.04 3.32 13.16
N ALA A 20 0.33 3.30 14.26
CA ALA A 20 -0.62 4.33 14.66
C ALA A 20 -0.98 4.14 16.13
N LEU A 21 -1.41 5.19 16.81
CA LEU A 21 -2.04 5.09 18.13
C LEU A 21 -3.37 4.32 18.07
N ALA A 22 -3.90 3.91 19.21
CA ALA A 22 -5.18 3.20 19.30
C ALA A 22 -6.36 4.01 18.72
N ASN A 23 -6.32 5.35 18.83
CA ASN A 23 -7.30 6.27 18.24
C ASN A 23 -7.14 6.44 16.71
N GLY A 24 -6.10 5.82 16.13
CA GLY A 24 -5.79 5.89 14.70
C GLY A 24 -4.85 7.02 14.29
N GLU A 25 -4.43 7.90 15.20
CA GLU A 25 -3.44 8.94 14.90
C GLU A 25 -2.10 8.30 14.49
N SER A 26 -1.55 8.72 13.33
CA SER A 26 -0.33 8.15 12.74
C SER A 26 0.62 9.21 12.18
N GLN A 27 0.23 10.45 12.14
CA GLN A 27 0.99 11.54 11.52
C GLN A 27 1.73 12.37 12.59
N TRP A 28 3.09 12.45 12.59
CA TRP A 28 3.98 11.74 11.66
C TRP A 28 4.89 10.81 12.46
N ILE A 29 4.87 9.52 12.16
CA ILE A 29 5.79 8.55 12.78
C ILE A 29 7.18 8.73 12.20
N SER A 30 7.31 8.66 10.87
CA SER A 30 8.60 8.80 10.17
C SER A 30 8.98 10.26 9.93
N SER A 31 10.29 10.50 9.80
CA SER A 31 10.89 11.81 9.53
C SER A 31 10.51 12.34 8.14
N GLU A 32 10.74 13.64 7.94
CA GLU A 32 10.54 14.28 6.64
C GLU A 32 11.43 13.66 5.56
N LEU A 33 12.69 13.37 5.89
CA LEU A 33 13.63 12.73 4.96
C LEU A 33 13.15 11.33 4.55
N SER A 34 12.59 10.55 5.47
CA SER A 34 11.97 9.26 5.13
C SER A 34 10.75 9.43 4.23
N ARG A 35 9.90 10.42 4.48
CA ARG A 35 8.77 10.70 3.58
C ARG A 35 9.21 11.18 2.20
N ARG A 36 10.32 11.93 2.10
CA ARG A 36 10.93 12.30 0.81
C ARG A 36 11.48 11.06 0.09
N ASP A 37 12.14 10.16 0.80
CA ASP A 37 12.66 8.89 0.25
C ASP A 37 11.52 8.02 -0.34
N VAL A 38 10.32 8.00 0.28
CA VAL A 38 9.14 7.32 -0.26
C VAL A 38 8.72 7.88 -1.62
N HIS A 39 8.89 9.17 -1.89
CA HIS A 39 8.57 9.74 -3.21
C HIS A 39 9.51 9.20 -4.31
N HIS A 40 10.75 8.84 -4.00
CA HIS A 40 11.64 8.12 -4.93
C HIS A 40 11.12 6.72 -5.22
N LEU A 41 10.62 5.99 -4.21
CA LEU A 41 10.00 4.67 -4.41
C LEU A 41 8.78 4.76 -5.31
N ARG A 42 7.90 5.74 -5.07
CA ARG A 42 6.71 5.99 -5.91
C ARG A 42 7.07 6.33 -7.36
N ALA A 43 8.11 7.14 -7.57
CA ALA A 43 8.56 7.51 -8.92
C ALA A 43 9.20 6.33 -9.67
N ALA A 44 9.74 5.34 -8.94
CA ALA A 44 10.33 4.12 -9.49
C ALA A 44 9.31 3.00 -9.71
N SER A 45 8.03 3.20 -9.38
CA SER A 45 6.97 2.20 -9.48
C SER A 45 6.07 2.47 -10.68
N SER A 46 5.54 1.43 -11.31
CA SER A 46 4.52 1.55 -12.37
C SER A 46 3.12 1.79 -11.79
N ALA A 47 2.85 1.29 -10.58
CA ALA A 47 1.61 1.50 -9.88
C ALA A 47 1.82 1.73 -8.37
N ILE A 48 0.91 2.50 -7.75
CA ILE A 48 0.80 2.66 -6.29
C ILE A 48 -0.53 2.05 -5.85
N LEU A 49 -0.46 0.98 -5.08
CA LEU A 49 -1.61 0.20 -4.64
C LEU A 49 -1.99 0.54 -3.19
N THR A 50 -3.28 0.74 -2.94
CA THR A 50 -3.82 0.91 -1.58
C THR A 50 -5.18 0.25 -1.41
N SER A 51 -5.68 0.17 -0.17
CA SER A 51 -7.07 -0.20 0.13
C SER A 51 -7.96 1.04 0.26
N VAL A 52 -9.26 0.86 -0.01
CA VAL A 52 -10.24 1.94 0.19
C VAL A 52 -10.29 2.42 1.65
N GLU A 53 -10.08 1.55 2.62
CA GLU A 53 -10.01 1.93 4.05
C GLU A 53 -8.87 2.91 4.34
N THR A 54 -7.72 2.73 3.69
CA THR A 54 -6.58 3.68 3.81
C THR A 54 -6.94 5.00 3.13
N LEU A 55 -7.56 4.94 1.96
CA LEU A 55 -8.01 6.15 1.26
C LEU A 55 -9.03 6.94 2.09
N LEU A 56 -10.04 6.27 2.66
CA LEU A 56 -11.07 6.89 3.50
C LEU A 56 -10.49 7.54 4.77
N LYS A 57 -9.43 6.95 5.31
CA LYS A 57 -8.79 7.46 6.53
C LYS A 57 -7.87 8.66 6.27
N ASP A 58 -7.06 8.57 5.23
CA ASP A 58 -5.92 9.47 5.04
C ASP A 58 -6.11 10.45 3.87
N ASP A 59 -7.18 10.30 3.08
CA ASP A 59 -7.44 11.03 1.81
C ASP A 59 -6.15 11.14 0.96
N ALA A 60 -5.51 9.99 0.78
CA ALA A 60 -4.17 9.88 0.24
C ALA A 60 -4.10 10.28 -1.24
N SER A 61 -3.14 11.12 -1.60
CA SER A 61 -2.92 11.58 -2.98
C SER A 61 -2.29 10.52 -3.89
N LEU A 62 -1.60 9.53 -3.34
CA LEU A 62 -0.92 8.43 -4.05
C LEU A 62 -0.12 8.89 -5.27
N ASN A 63 0.71 9.90 -5.10
CA ASN A 63 1.54 10.46 -6.17
C ASN A 63 2.99 10.71 -5.70
N ALA A 64 3.93 10.66 -6.62
CA ALA A 64 5.29 11.15 -6.38
C ALA A 64 5.33 12.68 -6.55
N ARG A 65 6.13 13.37 -5.72
CA ARG A 65 6.30 14.82 -5.77
C ARG A 65 7.59 15.28 -5.09
N GLY A 66 8.04 16.49 -5.40
CA GLY A 66 9.22 17.11 -4.75
C GLY A 66 10.53 16.40 -5.09
N LEU A 67 10.65 15.86 -6.30
CA LEU A 67 11.85 15.25 -6.84
C LEU A 67 12.51 16.17 -7.86
N ASP A 68 13.82 16.13 -7.93
CA ASP A 68 14.64 17.03 -8.75
C ASP A 68 14.98 16.42 -10.14
N PHE A 69 14.16 15.46 -10.61
CA PHE A 69 14.30 14.81 -11.91
C PHE A 69 12.93 14.53 -12.53
N GLU A 70 12.88 14.34 -13.85
CA GLU A 70 11.66 13.98 -14.56
C GLU A 70 11.28 12.50 -14.30
N PHE A 71 9.99 12.26 -14.07
CA PHE A 71 9.43 10.93 -13.87
C PHE A 71 7.98 10.86 -14.36
N LYS A 72 7.54 9.67 -14.72
CA LYS A 72 6.13 9.40 -15.00
C LYS A 72 5.41 9.09 -13.69
N GLN A 73 4.24 9.70 -13.48
CA GLN A 73 3.41 9.32 -12.33
C GLN A 73 2.96 7.87 -12.46
N ALA A 74 3.09 7.13 -11.36
CA ALA A 74 2.55 5.77 -11.26
C ALA A 74 1.00 5.80 -11.33
N VAL A 75 0.42 4.73 -11.85
CA VAL A 75 -1.04 4.53 -11.82
C VAL A 75 -1.46 4.31 -10.37
N ARG A 76 -2.53 4.99 -9.94
CA ARG A 76 -3.10 4.82 -8.60
C ARG A 76 -4.10 3.68 -8.63
N ILE A 77 -3.89 2.66 -7.80
CA ILE A 77 -4.75 1.48 -7.75
C ILE A 77 -5.41 1.40 -6.38
N ILE A 78 -6.74 1.33 -6.37
CA ILE A 78 -7.54 1.22 -5.16
C ILE A 78 -8.25 -0.12 -5.16
N ILE A 79 -8.03 -0.90 -4.11
CA ILE A 79 -8.78 -2.12 -3.84
C ILE A 79 -10.03 -1.73 -3.06
N ASP A 80 -11.16 -1.74 -3.75
CA ASP A 80 -12.46 -1.29 -3.22
C ASP A 80 -13.59 -2.27 -3.56
N ARG A 81 -13.65 -3.37 -2.85
CA ARG A 81 -14.63 -4.43 -3.08
C ARG A 81 -16.08 -3.96 -3.11
N LYS A 82 -16.41 -2.84 -2.45
CA LYS A 82 -17.78 -2.36 -2.22
C LYS A 82 -18.08 -0.99 -2.84
N LEU A 83 -17.18 -0.44 -3.64
CA LEU A 83 -17.30 0.87 -4.28
C LEU A 83 -17.57 2.01 -3.26
N LYS A 84 -16.81 2.01 -2.15
CA LYS A 84 -16.89 3.04 -1.09
C LYS A 84 -16.06 4.28 -1.39
N THR A 85 -15.21 4.26 -2.42
CA THR A 85 -14.33 5.39 -2.78
C THR A 85 -15.16 6.66 -2.97
N PRO A 86 -14.89 7.75 -2.25
CA PRO A 86 -15.66 9.00 -2.39
C PRO A 86 -15.38 9.66 -3.74
N ASN A 87 -16.42 10.20 -4.38
CA ASN A 87 -16.27 10.96 -5.64
C ASN A 87 -15.40 12.22 -5.48
N GLN A 88 -15.35 12.77 -4.27
CA GLN A 88 -14.57 13.95 -3.92
C GLN A 88 -13.19 13.63 -3.33
N ALA A 89 -12.72 12.38 -3.37
CA ALA A 89 -11.41 12.01 -2.89
C ALA A 89 -10.32 12.86 -3.58
N LYS A 90 -9.38 13.37 -2.81
CA LYS A 90 -8.31 14.27 -3.25
C LYS A 90 -7.57 13.78 -4.48
N LEU A 91 -7.39 12.48 -4.61
CA LEU A 91 -6.66 11.89 -5.75
C LEU A 91 -7.32 12.23 -7.11
N PHE A 92 -8.66 12.44 -7.19
CA PHE A 92 -9.33 12.81 -8.43
C PHE A 92 -9.09 14.27 -8.83
N SER A 93 -8.69 15.15 -7.90
CA SER A 93 -8.30 16.53 -8.20
C SER A 93 -6.85 16.68 -8.67
N ILE A 94 -6.07 15.58 -8.68
CA ILE A 94 -4.65 15.58 -9.03
C ILE A 94 -4.46 14.82 -10.35
N PRO A 95 -3.69 15.36 -11.33
CA PRO A 95 -3.43 14.66 -12.57
C PRO A 95 -2.86 13.25 -12.35
N GLY A 96 -3.29 12.29 -13.17
CA GLY A 96 -2.84 10.90 -13.14
C GLY A 96 -3.99 9.91 -13.28
N HIS A 97 -3.67 8.71 -13.72
CA HIS A 97 -4.65 7.63 -13.93
C HIS A 97 -5.00 6.96 -12.60
N THR A 98 -6.28 6.67 -12.38
CA THR A 98 -6.79 5.98 -11.19
C THR A 98 -7.59 4.78 -11.60
N LEU A 99 -7.23 3.61 -11.10
CA LEU A 99 -7.86 2.33 -11.36
C LEU A 99 -8.47 1.80 -10.04
N ILE A 100 -9.73 1.39 -10.10
CA ILE A 100 -10.45 0.84 -8.94
C ILE A 100 -10.84 -0.61 -9.25
N TYR A 101 -10.34 -1.56 -8.45
CA TYR A 101 -10.77 -2.96 -8.53
C TYR A 101 -11.91 -3.22 -7.56
N THR A 102 -13.00 -3.78 -8.07
CA THR A 102 -14.19 -4.06 -7.29
C THR A 102 -14.81 -5.43 -7.61
N GLU A 103 -15.58 -5.97 -6.68
CA GLU A 103 -16.47 -7.12 -6.88
C GLU A 103 -17.97 -6.71 -6.88
N ASN A 104 -18.23 -5.41 -6.82
CA ASN A 104 -19.57 -4.84 -6.81
C ASN A 104 -19.93 -4.38 -8.22
N ASP A 105 -21.02 -4.92 -8.76
CA ASP A 105 -21.56 -4.67 -10.10
C ASP A 105 -22.66 -3.58 -10.13
N ASN A 106 -22.67 -2.68 -9.16
CA ASN A 106 -23.62 -1.56 -9.14
C ASN A 106 -23.25 -0.53 -10.22
N ASP A 107 -23.90 -0.64 -11.38
CA ASP A 107 -23.66 0.21 -12.56
C ASP A 107 -23.74 1.71 -12.24
N THR A 108 -24.72 2.13 -11.45
CA THR A 108 -24.88 3.55 -11.07
C THR A 108 -23.62 4.04 -10.34
N ARG A 109 -23.12 3.25 -9.39
CA ARG A 109 -21.96 3.63 -8.60
C ARG A 109 -20.66 3.58 -9.41
N ILE A 110 -20.55 2.63 -10.33
CA ILE A 110 -19.45 2.55 -11.30
C ILE A 110 -19.42 3.82 -12.14
N HIS A 111 -20.53 4.19 -12.78
CA HIS A 111 -20.61 5.40 -13.60
C HIS A 111 -20.32 6.68 -12.81
N GLU A 112 -20.73 6.79 -11.54
CA GLU A 112 -20.38 7.94 -10.71
C GLU A 112 -18.86 8.09 -10.54
N LEU A 113 -18.12 6.98 -10.34
CA LEU A 113 -16.67 6.99 -10.19
C LEU A 113 -15.96 7.24 -11.53
N GLU A 114 -16.48 6.71 -12.63
CA GLU A 114 -15.96 6.97 -13.96
C GLU A 114 -16.12 8.45 -14.35
N ASN A 115 -17.24 9.08 -13.99
CA ASN A 115 -17.49 10.51 -14.23
C ASN A 115 -16.50 11.43 -13.51
N VAL A 116 -15.87 11.00 -12.42
CA VAL A 116 -14.81 11.76 -11.73
C VAL A 116 -13.40 11.35 -12.16
N GLY A 117 -13.27 10.49 -13.18
CA GLY A 117 -12.01 10.13 -13.82
C GLY A 117 -11.36 8.85 -13.31
N ALA A 118 -12.11 7.97 -12.63
CA ALA A 118 -11.65 6.60 -12.37
C ALA A 118 -11.88 5.69 -13.58
N GLU A 119 -11.03 4.69 -13.74
CA GLU A 119 -11.34 3.47 -14.48
C GLU A 119 -11.74 2.40 -13.47
N VAL A 120 -12.91 1.78 -13.65
CA VAL A 120 -13.42 0.77 -12.72
C VAL A 120 -13.34 -0.61 -13.35
N VAL A 121 -12.61 -1.53 -12.72
CA VAL A 121 -12.49 -2.92 -13.14
C VAL A 121 -13.30 -3.81 -12.22
N PHE A 122 -14.41 -4.31 -12.73
CA PHE A 122 -15.20 -5.32 -12.05
C PHE A 122 -14.56 -6.71 -12.24
N LEU A 123 -14.30 -7.40 -11.13
CA LEU A 123 -13.90 -8.80 -11.11
C LEU A 123 -14.86 -9.57 -10.19
N LYS A 124 -15.46 -10.62 -10.73
CA LYS A 124 -16.42 -11.44 -9.98
C LYS A 124 -15.79 -11.98 -8.70
N ASN A 125 -16.56 -11.92 -7.60
CA ASN A 125 -16.08 -12.43 -6.31
C ASN A 125 -15.80 -13.94 -6.37
N THR A 126 -14.57 -14.31 -5.97
CA THR A 126 -14.10 -15.69 -5.81
C THR A 126 -13.29 -15.80 -4.52
N GLU A 127 -12.99 -17.02 -4.07
CA GLU A 127 -12.10 -17.23 -2.91
C GLU A 127 -10.68 -16.68 -3.15
N SER A 128 -10.26 -16.57 -4.41
CA SER A 128 -8.95 -16.06 -4.84
C SER A 128 -8.99 -14.66 -5.43
N TRP A 129 -10.01 -13.87 -5.15
CA TRP A 129 -10.26 -12.58 -5.78
C TRP A 129 -9.02 -11.65 -5.80
N LEU A 130 -8.29 -11.53 -4.70
CA LEU A 130 -7.05 -10.72 -4.68
C LEU A 130 -6.00 -11.25 -5.67
N LYS A 131 -5.84 -12.57 -5.79
CA LYS A 131 -4.93 -13.16 -6.79
C LYS A 131 -5.38 -12.85 -8.21
N GLU A 132 -6.68 -12.83 -8.48
CA GLU A 132 -7.21 -12.46 -9.79
C GLU A 132 -6.96 -10.98 -10.10
N VAL A 133 -7.10 -10.09 -9.12
CA VAL A 133 -6.68 -8.68 -9.23
C VAL A 133 -5.20 -8.60 -9.62
N PHE A 134 -4.32 -9.29 -8.91
CA PHE A 134 -2.89 -9.28 -9.19
C PHE A 134 -2.55 -9.90 -10.55
N ASN A 135 -3.25 -10.95 -10.98
CA ASN A 135 -3.12 -11.51 -12.32
C ASN A 135 -3.58 -10.52 -13.41
N HIS A 136 -4.60 -9.74 -13.14
CA HIS A 136 -5.04 -8.68 -14.05
C HIS A 136 -4.00 -7.56 -14.12
N MET A 137 -3.51 -7.10 -12.97
CA MET A 137 -2.47 -6.08 -12.86
C MET A 137 -1.17 -6.49 -13.58
N ALA A 138 -0.81 -7.77 -13.55
CA ALA A 138 0.41 -8.31 -14.18
C ALA A 138 0.48 -8.11 -15.71
N LYS A 139 -0.62 -7.78 -16.36
CA LYS A 139 -0.68 -7.48 -17.80
C LYS A 139 -0.16 -6.10 -18.15
N GLU A 140 -0.17 -5.17 -17.18
CA GLU A 140 0.10 -3.75 -17.39
C GLU A 140 1.19 -3.19 -16.48
N PHE A 141 1.44 -3.83 -15.32
CA PHE A 141 2.32 -3.29 -14.29
C PHE A 141 3.43 -4.27 -13.93
N GLU A 142 4.67 -3.77 -13.87
CA GLU A 142 5.85 -4.56 -13.49
C GLU A 142 6.18 -4.42 -12.02
N ILE A 143 6.16 -3.19 -11.48
CA ILE A 143 6.51 -2.88 -10.09
C ILE A 143 5.38 -2.12 -9.43
N ASN A 144 4.87 -2.67 -8.34
CA ASN A 144 3.84 -2.05 -7.52
C ASN A 144 4.42 -1.59 -6.18
N GLU A 145 4.10 -0.36 -5.80
CA GLU A 145 4.29 0.17 -4.46
C GLU A 145 3.00 -0.01 -3.67
N LEU A 146 3.02 -0.89 -2.66
CA LEU A 146 1.88 -1.06 -1.74
C LEU A 146 2.03 -0.12 -0.56
N GLU A 147 1.08 0.79 -0.40
CA GLU A 147 0.95 1.67 0.76
C GLU A 147 -0.41 1.47 1.41
N ALA A 148 -0.50 0.67 2.45
CA ALA A 148 -1.76 0.33 3.10
C ALA A 148 -1.61 0.08 4.60
N GLY A 149 -2.74 0.04 5.30
CA GLY A 149 -2.79 -0.27 6.73
C GLY A 149 -2.46 -1.75 7.02
N SER A 150 -2.18 -2.02 8.30
CA SER A 150 -1.68 -3.32 8.80
C SER A 150 -2.55 -4.54 8.42
N THR A 151 -3.85 -4.35 8.28
CA THR A 151 -4.80 -5.44 7.94
C THR A 151 -4.66 -5.86 6.48
N PHE A 152 -4.65 -4.89 5.56
CA PHE A 152 -4.55 -5.20 4.13
C PHE A 152 -3.15 -5.67 3.75
N SER A 153 -2.11 -5.02 4.27
CA SER A 153 -0.72 -5.48 4.10
C SER A 153 -0.52 -6.90 4.63
N GLY A 154 -1.06 -7.21 5.81
CA GLY A 154 -1.02 -8.55 6.38
C GLY A 154 -1.70 -9.60 5.48
N ALA A 155 -2.89 -9.30 4.96
CA ALA A 155 -3.61 -10.19 4.07
C ALA A 155 -2.84 -10.51 2.77
N LEU A 156 -2.17 -9.51 2.18
CA LEU A 156 -1.34 -9.71 0.98
C LEU A 156 -0.07 -10.51 1.29
N ILE A 157 0.59 -10.26 2.42
CA ILE A 157 1.75 -11.02 2.88
C ILE A 157 1.38 -12.51 3.10
N GLU A 158 0.22 -12.79 3.70
CA GLU A 158 -0.24 -14.15 3.93
C GLU A 158 -0.54 -14.91 2.63
N GLN A 159 -1.03 -14.20 1.61
CA GLN A 159 -1.32 -14.78 0.30
C GLN A 159 -0.09 -14.89 -0.62
N GLY A 160 1.10 -14.44 -0.17
CA GLY A 160 2.32 -14.45 -0.98
C GLY A 160 2.27 -13.48 -2.16
N LEU A 161 1.59 -12.33 -1.98
CA LEU A 161 1.42 -11.28 -2.98
C LEU A 161 2.33 -10.07 -2.71
N VAL A 162 3.29 -10.20 -1.81
CA VAL A 162 4.31 -9.20 -1.48
C VAL A 162 5.67 -9.85 -1.59
N ASP A 163 6.57 -9.24 -2.34
CA ASP A 163 7.94 -9.73 -2.59
C ASP A 163 8.94 -9.04 -1.67
N GLU A 164 8.72 -7.76 -1.38
CA GLU A 164 9.66 -6.91 -0.65
C GLU A 164 8.93 -6.05 0.39
N LEU A 165 9.54 -5.91 1.56
CA LEU A 165 9.14 -4.94 2.57
C LEU A 165 10.16 -3.82 2.62
N VAL A 166 9.70 -2.57 2.53
CA VAL A 166 10.49 -1.37 2.83
C VAL A 166 9.97 -0.76 4.12
N VAL A 167 10.71 -0.96 5.20
CA VAL A 167 10.26 -0.58 6.54
C VAL A 167 11.11 0.55 7.09
N TYR A 168 10.48 1.69 7.37
CA TYR A 168 11.10 2.80 8.08
C TYR A 168 10.82 2.67 9.58
N ILE A 169 11.87 2.64 10.38
CA ILE A 169 11.80 2.54 11.85
C ILE A 169 12.18 3.88 12.45
N ALA A 170 11.21 4.54 13.05
CA ALA A 170 11.42 5.78 13.77
C ALA A 170 11.87 5.51 15.22
N PRO A 171 12.78 6.32 15.80
CA PRO A 171 13.26 6.16 17.17
C PRO A 171 12.26 6.72 18.21
N ILE A 172 11.03 6.22 18.18
CA ILE A 172 9.94 6.55 19.10
C ILE A 172 9.26 5.28 19.61
N LEU A 173 8.54 5.37 20.70
CA LEU A 173 7.73 4.30 21.28
C LEU A 173 6.26 4.75 21.33
N LEU A 174 5.33 3.92 20.87
CA LEU A 174 3.89 4.20 20.86
C LEU A 174 3.09 3.37 21.86
N GLY A 175 3.71 2.32 22.42
CA GLY A 175 3.10 1.50 23.48
C GLY A 175 2.24 0.35 22.96
N HIS A 176 1.82 -0.52 23.91
CA HIS A 176 1.22 -1.81 23.59
C HIS A 176 -0.16 -1.75 22.92
N SER A 177 -0.97 -0.75 23.23
CA SER A 177 -2.33 -0.57 22.68
C SER A 177 -2.35 0.04 21.26
N ALA A 178 -1.18 0.49 20.76
CA ALA A 178 -1.05 1.04 19.42
C ALA A 178 -1.14 -0.07 18.34
N ASN A 179 -1.52 0.30 17.10
CA ASN A 179 -1.73 -0.63 16.01
C ASN A 179 -0.40 -1.29 15.57
N PRO A 180 -0.37 -2.61 15.37
CA PRO A 180 0.84 -3.32 14.94
C PRO A 180 1.22 -3.00 13.51
N LEU A 181 2.48 -3.30 13.13
CA LEU A 181 3.00 -3.13 11.76
C LEU A 181 2.17 -3.91 10.74
N VAL A 182 1.89 -5.16 11.03
CA VAL A 182 1.04 -6.06 10.21
C VAL A 182 0.15 -6.90 11.10
N LYS A 183 -1.04 -7.23 10.61
CA LYS A 183 -1.95 -8.20 11.23
C LYS A 183 -1.86 -9.51 10.46
N LEU A 184 -1.13 -10.45 11.01
CA LEU A 184 -1.02 -11.83 10.50
C LEU A 184 -1.86 -12.77 11.37
N LYS A 185 -2.06 -14.00 10.88
CA LYS A 185 -2.66 -15.07 11.67
C LYS A 185 -1.85 -15.36 12.90
N GLU A 186 -2.53 -15.79 13.94
CA GLU A 186 -1.87 -16.21 15.18
C GLU A 186 -0.96 -17.41 14.92
N LEU A 187 0.29 -17.29 15.37
CA LEU A 187 1.30 -18.36 15.33
C LEU A 187 1.30 -19.09 16.66
N LYS A 188 1.36 -20.40 16.62
CA LYS A 188 1.42 -21.25 17.84
C LYS A 188 2.84 -21.60 18.22
N LYS A 189 3.78 -21.52 17.27
CA LYS A 189 5.20 -21.86 17.48
C LYS A 189 6.08 -20.85 16.76
N ILE A 190 7.21 -20.53 17.34
CA ILE A 190 8.18 -19.59 16.73
C ILE A 190 8.70 -20.08 15.37
N GLY A 191 8.76 -21.39 15.15
CA GLY A 191 9.17 -21.97 13.88
C GLY A 191 8.17 -21.77 12.72
N GLU A 192 6.96 -21.28 13.00
CA GLU A 192 5.97 -20.91 11.99
C GLU A 192 6.18 -19.47 11.48
N ALA A 193 7.07 -18.70 12.14
CA ALA A 193 7.32 -17.31 11.78
C ALA A 193 7.94 -17.20 10.38
N LYS A 194 7.42 -16.26 9.57
CA LYS A 194 8.01 -15.94 8.27
C LYS A 194 9.41 -15.36 8.47
N GLN A 195 10.40 -16.02 7.89
CA GLN A 195 11.77 -15.54 7.88
C GLN A 195 11.96 -14.53 6.74
N LEU A 196 12.57 -13.41 7.05
CA LEU A 196 12.85 -12.35 6.09
C LEU A 196 14.38 -12.26 5.87
N LYS A 197 14.77 -12.03 4.61
CA LYS A 197 16.19 -11.80 4.29
C LYS A 197 16.43 -10.29 4.20
N ILE A 198 17.39 -9.79 4.96
CA ILE A 198 17.83 -8.39 4.91
C ILE A 198 18.63 -8.17 3.62
N MET A 199 18.18 -7.24 2.78
CA MET A 199 18.85 -6.85 1.54
C MET A 199 19.62 -5.55 1.69
N ASP A 200 19.07 -4.59 2.46
CA ASP A 200 19.71 -3.29 2.72
C ASP A 200 19.26 -2.74 4.07
N VAL A 201 20.16 -2.05 4.76
CA VAL A 201 19.84 -1.27 5.96
C VAL A 201 20.61 0.04 5.87
N ARG A 202 19.88 1.15 5.99
CA ARG A 202 20.52 2.46 6.02
C ARG A 202 19.79 3.45 6.90
N GLN A 203 20.50 4.43 7.40
CA GLN A 203 19.92 5.57 8.09
C GLN A 203 19.37 6.58 7.08
N VAL A 204 18.12 7.05 7.31
CA VAL A 204 17.44 8.08 6.51
C VAL A 204 16.95 9.16 7.47
N GLY A 205 17.71 10.23 7.59
CA GLY A 205 17.50 11.24 8.64
C GLY A 205 17.71 10.63 10.03
N LYS A 206 16.68 10.70 10.87
CA LYS A 206 16.69 10.06 12.21
C LYS A 206 16.17 8.64 12.22
N ASP A 207 15.59 8.16 11.10
CA ASP A 207 14.98 6.84 10.99
C ASP A 207 15.98 5.84 10.37
N PHE A 208 15.69 4.54 10.53
CA PHE A 208 16.36 3.47 9.78
C PHE A 208 15.41 2.91 8.73
N ARG A 209 15.89 2.74 7.50
CA ARG A 209 15.18 2.03 6.44
C ARG A 209 15.76 0.63 6.30
N PHE A 210 14.89 -0.37 6.36
CA PHE A 210 15.18 -1.75 6.02
C PHE A 210 14.53 -2.10 4.69
N ILE A 211 15.28 -2.81 3.83
CA ILE A 211 14.74 -3.51 2.66
C ILE A 211 14.88 -5.00 2.94
N LEU A 212 13.74 -5.71 2.89
CA LEU A 212 13.63 -7.10 3.30
C LEU A 212 12.86 -7.87 2.22
N THR A 213 13.32 -9.07 1.84
CA THR A 213 12.56 -9.99 0.96
C THR A 213 11.88 -11.09 1.77
N LEU A 214 10.68 -11.51 1.30
CA LEU A 214 9.91 -12.59 1.89
C LEU A 214 10.31 -13.94 1.30
#